data_2feeb6bc967b59f6ae2e1451ad98be7b
#
_entry.id   2feeb6bc967b59f6ae2e1451ad98be7b
#
_cell.length_a   1.000
_cell.length_b   1.000
_cell.length_c   1.000
_cell.angle_alpha   90.00
_cell.angle_beta   90.00
_cell.angle_gamma   90.00
#
_symmetry.space_group_name_H-M   'P 1'
#
loop_
_entity.id
_entity.type
_entity.pdbx_description
1 polymer ?
#
loop_
_entity_poly.entity_id
_entity_poly.type
_entity_poly.pdbx_seq_one_letter_code
_entity_poly.pdbx_strand_id
1 'polypeptide(L)'
;MTRRITILSLFFLLACSVMAQESKSYRFTLEDCLRFAAANNYERKSLELAGKSLETTYEQSKQQRLPNLSASVGQNLSNNENGWSTSGNVGVGSSVTIYQGGNINNTIEQSRLNVERNVVQLERYDNQLATQILQSFLTILGNQELLNYQLEVLNTSREQVKQGRVRHNVGTILESDLLLLEAQYYSDSNNVVDTRINIENNLLDLKVLLSMNPTDNLEIVTPNTDNLDDLKDSLPSEEETVNLAMEYMPDLRMSDYDIRLAEKSVDMARGNYFPSISANANVGMGVLSFDSDGNSKWYGKPTESAGISMSIPIYSRGQTKANVKKSRIALEQAQLDYEQSALAVRQTVVQAYRNVISAYNAYKVSQVKENAYSKSFNAYNIQYQYGAITTVELLQQQNNYLNALNSYIQNKYSLLMKRKILDVYMGKQIEL
;
A
#
# COMPACT_ATOMS: atom_id res chain seq x y z
N MET A 1 57.79 18.86 9.83
CA MET A 1 56.55 18.63 10.58
C MET A 1 55.38 19.53 10.15
N THR A 2 55.59 20.73 9.67
CA THR A 2 54.57 21.71 9.30
C THR A 2 53.74 21.34 8.05
N ARG A 3 54.27 20.59 7.05
CA ARG A 3 53.54 20.20 5.85
C ARG A 3 52.51 19.05 6.07
N ARG A 4 52.63 18.25 7.12
CA ARG A 4 51.67 17.18 7.47
C ARG A 4 50.46 17.68 8.26
N ILE A 5 50.63 18.80 8.97
CA ILE A 5 49.54 19.41 9.75
C ILE A 5 48.60 20.19 8.84
N THR A 6 49.11 20.84 7.77
CA THR A 6 48.28 21.56 6.78
C THR A 6 47.40 20.60 5.91
N ILE A 7 47.86 19.40 5.62
CA ILE A 7 47.07 18.40 4.88
C ILE A 7 45.98 17.82 5.78
N LEU A 8 46.21 17.61 7.06
CA LEU A 8 45.20 17.11 8.00
C LEU A 8 44.12 18.16 8.28
N SER A 9 44.45 19.45 8.34
CA SER A 9 43.48 20.52 8.53
C SER A 9 42.61 20.76 7.27
N LEU A 10 43.16 20.55 6.08
CA LEU A 10 42.40 20.64 4.80
C LEU A 10 41.42 19.45 4.64
N PHE A 11 41.78 18.28 5.14
CA PHE A 11 40.90 17.09 5.14
C PHE A 11 39.77 17.25 6.19
N PHE A 12 40.03 17.93 7.31
CA PHE A 12 38.99 18.19 8.33
C PHE A 12 38.01 19.30 7.89
N LEU A 13 38.42 20.25 7.07
CA LEU A 13 37.57 21.29 6.48
C LEU A 13 36.70 20.75 5.33
N LEU A 14 37.16 19.70 4.61
CA LEU A 14 36.33 18.99 3.60
C LEU A 14 35.33 18.01 4.18
N ALA A 15 35.55 17.51 5.41
CA ALA A 15 34.61 16.58 6.10
C ALA A 15 33.46 17.32 6.78
N CYS A 16 33.50 18.63 6.91
CA CYS A 16 32.43 19.47 7.48
C CYS A 16 31.47 20.08 6.46
N SER A 17 31.56 19.75 5.18
CA SER A 17 30.40 19.85 4.30
C SER A 17 29.41 18.72 4.63
N VAL A 18 28.95 18.66 5.89
CA VAL A 18 27.67 18.08 6.22
C VAL A 18 26.69 18.75 5.27
N MET A 19 26.20 18.04 4.29
CA MET A 19 25.07 18.47 3.49
C MET A 19 23.99 18.88 4.49
N ALA A 20 23.88 20.17 4.76
CA ALA A 20 22.65 20.72 5.27
C ALA A 20 21.61 20.34 4.22
N GLN A 21 20.87 19.28 4.48
CA GLN A 21 19.77 18.84 3.65
C GLN A 21 18.77 19.98 3.74
N GLU A 22 18.75 20.84 2.72
CA GLU A 22 17.80 21.95 2.65
C GLU A 22 16.41 21.35 2.81
N SER A 23 15.75 21.70 3.91
CA SER A 23 14.36 21.32 4.12
C SER A 23 13.53 21.99 3.04
N LYS A 24 12.95 21.17 2.15
CA LYS A 24 12.07 21.67 1.11
C LYS A 24 10.71 22.00 1.73
N SER A 25 10.08 23.08 1.27
CA SER A 25 8.73 23.43 1.66
C SER A 25 7.77 23.09 0.53
N TYR A 26 6.73 22.32 0.85
CA TYR A 26 5.72 21.89 -0.08
C TYR A 26 4.35 22.39 0.39
N ARG A 27 3.54 22.81 -0.56
CA ARG A 27 2.15 23.20 -0.33
C ARG A 27 1.26 22.37 -1.23
N PHE A 28 0.58 21.38 -0.64
CA PHE A 28 -0.13 20.34 -1.37
C PHE A 28 -1.64 20.39 -1.16
N THR A 29 -2.36 20.23 -2.25
CA THR A 29 -3.76 19.81 -2.26
C THR A 29 -3.83 18.29 -2.08
N LEU A 30 -5.02 17.71 -1.92
CA LEU A 30 -5.19 16.26 -1.91
C LEU A 30 -4.68 15.62 -3.21
N GLU A 31 -5.02 16.22 -4.35
CA GLU A 31 -4.58 15.73 -5.67
C GLU A 31 -3.04 15.74 -5.80
N ASP A 32 -2.38 16.78 -5.29
CA ASP A 32 -0.92 16.85 -5.27
C ASP A 32 -0.32 15.75 -4.39
N CYS A 33 -0.93 15.48 -3.22
CA CYS A 33 -0.53 14.37 -2.34
C CYS A 33 -0.65 13.01 -3.06
N LEU A 34 -1.77 12.74 -3.73
CA LEU A 34 -1.99 11.51 -4.47
C LEU A 34 -0.99 11.34 -5.62
N ARG A 35 -0.77 12.40 -6.39
CA ARG A 35 0.20 12.43 -7.50
C ARG A 35 1.63 12.23 -7.01
N PHE A 36 1.99 12.90 -5.92
CA PHE A 36 3.32 12.76 -5.32
C PHE A 36 3.56 11.35 -4.77
N ALA A 37 2.58 10.77 -4.09
CA ALA A 37 2.64 9.40 -3.58
C ALA A 37 2.77 8.38 -4.71
N ALA A 38 1.98 8.51 -5.78
CA ALA A 38 2.06 7.65 -6.96
C ALA A 38 3.45 7.65 -7.60
N ALA A 39 4.16 8.79 -7.56
CA ALA A 39 5.51 8.90 -8.11
C ALA A 39 6.62 8.44 -7.15
N ASN A 40 6.43 8.56 -5.83
CA ASN A 40 7.53 8.44 -4.87
C ASN A 40 7.37 7.30 -3.85
N ASN A 41 6.16 6.78 -3.62
CA ASN A 41 5.93 5.76 -2.60
C ASN A 41 6.77 4.50 -2.85
N TYR A 42 7.53 4.07 -1.83
CA TYR A 42 8.48 2.96 -1.93
C TYR A 42 7.81 1.61 -2.14
N GLU A 43 6.68 1.36 -1.49
CA GLU A 43 5.92 0.12 -1.63
C GLU A 43 5.35 -0.02 -3.05
N ARG A 44 4.80 1.09 -3.58
CA ARG A 44 4.34 1.14 -4.97
C ARG A 44 5.46 0.85 -5.96
N LYS A 45 6.63 1.46 -5.76
CA LYS A 45 7.83 1.18 -6.57
C LYS A 45 8.29 -0.28 -6.45
N SER A 46 8.18 -0.86 -5.26
CA SER A 46 8.49 -2.28 -5.05
C SER A 46 7.56 -3.18 -5.87
N LEU A 47 6.25 -2.89 -5.91
CA LEU A 47 5.28 -3.62 -6.73
C LEU A 47 5.53 -3.43 -8.23
N GLU A 48 5.94 -2.23 -8.68
CA GLU A 48 6.35 -1.99 -10.07
C GLU A 48 7.60 -2.80 -10.45
N LEU A 49 8.59 -2.88 -9.55
CA LEU A 49 9.77 -3.71 -9.77
C LEU A 49 9.45 -5.20 -9.79
N ALA A 50 8.51 -5.65 -8.94
CA ALA A 50 7.98 -7.01 -9.00
C ALA A 50 7.31 -7.29 -10.36
N GLY A 51 6.54 -6.35 -10.90
CA GLY A 51 5.98 -6.42 -12.25
C GLY A 51 7.03 -6.58 -13.33
N LYS A 52 8.10 -5.77 -13.30
CA LYS A 52 9.24 -5.91 -14.25
C LYS A 52 9.95 -7.26 -14.14
N SER A 53 10.04 -7.81 -12.92
CA SER A 53 10.56 -9.17 -12.71
C SER A 53 9.68 -10.24 -13.36
N LEU A 54 8.34 -10.08 -13.24
CA LEU A 54 7.37 -10.98 -13.89
C LEU A 54 7.41 -10.83 -15.42
N GLU A 55 7.55 -9.62 -15.96
CA GLU A 55 7.77 -9.39 -17.40
C GLU A 55 9.03 -10.10 -17.90
N THR A 56 10.15 -10.00 -17.15
CA THR A 56 11.39 -10.71 -17.46
C THR A 56 11.17 -12.23 -17.46
N THR A 57 10.41 -12.75 -16.49
CA THR A 57 10.04 -14.17 -16.41
C THR A 57 9.16 -14.58 -17.60
N TYR A 58 8.25 -13.72 -18.03
CA TYR A 58 7.42 -13.95 -19.22
C TYR A 58 8.29 -14.00 -20.50
N GLU A 59 9.21 -13.06 -20.67
CA GLU A 59 10.15 -13.09 -21.80
C GLU A 59 11.05 -14.33 -21.75
N GLN A 60 11.55 -14.70 -20.59
CA GLN A 60 12.32 -15.94 -20.39
C GLN A 60 11.50 -17.17 -20.75
N SER A 61 10.21 -17.22 -20.39
CA SER A 61 9.34 -18.34 -20.73
C SER A 61 9.16 -18.53 -22.24
N LYS A 62 9.11 -17.44 -23.02
CA LYS A 62 9.11 -17.50 -24.49
C LYS A 62 10.40 -18.10 -25.05
N GLN A 63 11.54 -17.82 -24.42
CA GLN A 63 12.84 -18.34 -24.84
C GLN A 63 12.98 -19.84 -24.61
N GLN A 64 12.11 -20.50 -23.83
CA GLN A 64 12.08 -21.97 -23.71
C GLN A 64 11.88 -22.70 -25.05
N ARG A 65 11.38 -21.99 -26.07
CA ARG A 65 11.26 -22.51 -27.45
C ARG A 65 12.57 -22.52 -28.23
N LEU A 66 13.60 -21.85 -27.71
CA LEU A 66 14.90 -21.75 -28.34
C LEU A 66 15.85 -22.83 -27.82
N PRO A 67 16.82 -23.30 -28.64
CA PRO A 67 17.84 -24.21 -28.17
C PRO A 67 18.74 -23.52 -27.13
N ASN A 68 19.11 -24.26 -26.09
CA ASN A 68 20.18 -23.84 -25.19
C ASN A 68 21.56 -24.20 -25.81
N LEU A 69 22.63 -23.58 -25.32
CA LEU A 69 23.98 -23.91 -25.63
C LEU A 69 24.79 -23.98 -24.34
N SER A 70 25.47 -25.09 -24.11
CA SER A 70 26.28 -25.29 -22.91
C SER A 70 27.64 -25.91 -23.29
N ALA A 71 28.68 -25.47 -22.60
CA ALA A 71 29.99 -26.11 -22.67
C ALA A 71 30.23 -26.88 -21.37
N SER A 72 30.79 -28.05 -21.48
CA SER A 72 31.12 -28.91 -20.34
C SER A 72 32.58 -29.35 -20.40
N VAL A 73 33.22 -29.32 -19.25
CA VAL A 73 34.54 -29.90 -19.04
C VAL A 73 34.42 -30.82 -17.84
N GLY A 74 34.80 -32.07 -18.02
CA GLY A 74 34.75 -33.06 -16.96
C GLY A 74 36.05 -33.84 -16.86
N GLN A 75 36.50 -34.17 -15.67
CA GLN A 75 37.60 -35.08 -15.40
C GLN A 75 37.11 -36.09 -14.36
N ASN A 76 37.17 -37.37 -14.72
CA ASN A 76 36.79 -38.47 -13.86
C ASN A 76 38.03 -39.30 -13.50
N LEU A 77 38.21 -39.58 -12.21
CA LEU A 77 39.24 -40.50 -11.71
C LEU A 77 38.50 -41.70 -11.12
N SER A 78 38.85 -42.88 -11.58
CA SER A 78 38.24 -44.13 -11.11
C SER A 78 39.34 -45.14 -10.75
N ASN A 79 39.07 -45.95 -9.73
CA ASN A 79 39.88 -47.08 -9.33
C ASN A 79 39.03 -48.33 -9.46
N ASN A 80 39.50 -49.32 -10.21
CA ASN A 80 38.87 -50.61 -10.42
C ASN A 80 39.90 -51.76 -10.22
N GLU A 81 39.48 -52.99 -10.42
CA GLU A 81 40.35 -54.15 -10.25
C GLU A 81 41.65 -54.07 -11.04
N ASN A 82 41.68 -53.30 -12.13
CA ASN A 82 42.85 -53.10 -12.97
C ASN A 82 43.71 -51.87 -12.57
N GLY A 83 43.35 -51.16 -11.48
CA GLY A 83 44.06 -50.01 -10.97
C GLY A 83 43.38 -48.66 -11.28
N TRP A 84 44.11 -47.57 -11.12
CA TRP A 84 43.65 -46.22 -11.34
C TRP A 84 43.59 -45.86 -12.82
N SER A 85 42.45 -45.28 -13.19
CA SER A 85 42.28 -44.75 -14.55
C SER A 85 41.68 -43.33 -14.46
N THR A 86 42.04 -42.48 -15.39
CA THR A 86 41.41 -41.15 -15.52
C THR A 86 40.87 -40.95 -16.91
N SER A 87 39.75 -40.28 -17.01
CA SER A 87 39.15 -39.90 -18.29
C SER A 87 38.62 -38.48 -18.21
N GLY A 88 39.07 -37.64 -19.12
CA GLY A 88 38.58 -36.27 -19.28
C GLY A 88 37.71 -36.13 -20.52
N ASN A 89 36.80 -35.21 -20.47
CA ASN A 89 35.98 -34.84 -21.62
C ASN A 89 35.79 -33.32 -21.69
N VAL A 90 35.80 -32.78 -22.87
CA VAL A 90 35.43 -31.42 -23.20
C VAL A 90 34.39 -31.47 -24.30
N GLY A 91 33.30 -30.70 -24.15
CA GLY A 91 32.26 -30.71 -25.17
C GLY A 91 31.40 -29.49 -25.14
N VAL A 92 30.69 -29.25 -26.23
CA VAL A 92 29.65 -28.26 -26.38
C VAL A 92 28.39 -29.01 -26.80
N GLY A 93 27.30 -28.73 -26.06
CA GLY A 93 25.99 -29.34 -26.30
C GLY A 93 24.89 -28.31 -26.45
N SER A 94 23.95 -28.64 -27.29
CA SER A 94 22.72 -27.85 -27.48
C SER A 94 21.50 -28.77 -27.39
N SER A 95 20.44 -28.33 -26.74
CA SER A 95 19.18 -29.05 -26.70
C SER A 95 17.99 -28.10 -26.79
N VAL A 96 16.91 -28.57 -27.40
CA VAL A 96 15.63 -27.86 -27.49
C VAL A 96 14.49 -28.83 -27.31
N THR A 97 13.50 -28.44 -26.50
CA THR A 97 12.26 -29.18 -26.37
C THR A 97 11.28 -28.70 -27.45
N ILE A 98 11.00 -29.57 -28.42
CA ILE A 98 10.13 -29.29 -29.56
C ILE A 98 8.66 -29.37 -29.13
N TYR A 99 8.34 -30.39 -28.32
CA TYR A 99 6.97 -30.63 -27.84
C TYR A 99 6.97 -31.28 -26.46
N GLN A 100 6.10 -30.84 -25.57
CA GLN A 100 5.94 -31.38 -24.21
C GLN A 100 4.46 -31.32 -23.79
N GLY A 101 3.58 -31.94 -24.56
CA GLY A 101 2.15 -31.99 -24.22
C GLY A 101 1.49 -30.61 -24.05
N GLY A 102 1.98 -29.56 -24.71
CA GLY A 102 1.48 -28.20 -24.60
C GLY A 102 2.02 -27.43 -23.39
N ASN A 103 2.85 -28.04 -22.51
CA ASN A 103 3.36 -27.39 -21.29
C ASN A 103 4.11 -26.08 -21.56
N ILE A 104 4.93 -26.01 -22.61
CA ILE A 104 5.67 -24.78 -22.95
C ILE A 104 4.68 -23.61 -23.20
N ASN A 105 3.63 -23.86 -23.98
CA ASN A 105 2.62 -22.83 -24.28
C ASN A 105 1.83 -22.43 -23.04
N ASN A 106 1.44 -23.38 -22.19
CA ASN A 106 0.73 -23.11 -20.95
C ASN A 106 1.61 -22.38 -19.94
N THR A 107 2.91 -22.67 -19.87
CA THR A 107 3.87 -21.92 -19.04
C THR A 107 4.01 -20.47 -19.49
N ILE A 108 4.09 -20.23 -20.80
CA ILE A 108 4.15 -18.88 -21.37
C ILE A 108 2.86 -18.11 -21.01
N GLU A 109 1.70 -18.75 -21.20
CA GLU A 109 0.41 -18.15 -20.87
C GLU A 109 0.24 -17.89 -19.36
N GLN A 110 0.67 -18.82 -18.51
CA GLN A 110 0.68 -18.62 -17.06
C GLN A 110 1.58 -17.44 -16.65
N SER A 111 2.76 -17.31 -17.27
CA SER A 111 3.64 -16.17 -17.02
C SER A 111 3.01 -14.84 -17.47
N ARG A 112 2.29 -14.84 -18.61
CA ARG A 112 1.52 -13.68 -19.08
C ARG A 112 0.42 -13.27 -18.09
N LEU A 113 -0.36 -14.26 -17.65
CA LEU A 113 -1.43 -14.02 -16.65
C LEU A 113 -0.89 -13.47 -15.33
N ASN A 114 0.32 -13.90 -14.91
CA ASN A 114 0.96 -13.34 -13.71
C ASN A 114 1.35 -11.87 -13.88
N VAL A 115 1.79 -11.45 -15.07
CA VAL A 115 2.05 -10.03 -15.36
C VAL A 115 0.75 -9.23 -15.29
N GLU A 116 -0.33 -9.69 -15.93
CA GLU A 116 -1.62 -9.02 -15.92
C GLU A 116 -2.22 -8.94 -14.50
N ARG A 117 -2.10 -10.01 -13.72
CA ARG A 117 -2.51 -10.04 -12.31
C ARG A 117 -1.76 -9.01 -11.47
N ASN A 118 -0.44 -8.83 -11.72
CA ASN A 118 0.36 -7.83 -11.03
C ASN A 118 -0.09 -6.38 -11.33
N VAL A 119 -0.54 -6.09 -12.56
CA VAL A 119 -1.13 -4.79 -12.90
C VAL A 119 -2.36 -4.51 -12.03
N VAL A 120 -3.23 -5.49 -11.87
CA VAL A 120 -4.42 -5.36 -10.99
C VAL A 120 -4.03 -5.24 -9.52
N GLN A 121 -2.97 -5.93 -9.09
CA GLN A 121 -2.42 -5.81 -7.74
C GLN A 121 -1.88 -4.39 -7.47
N LEU A 122 -1.24 -3.76 -8.45
CA LEU A 122 -0.77 -2.38 -8.35
C LEU A 122 -1.96 -1.41 -8.24
N GLU A 123 -3.02 -1.60 -9.05
CA GLU A 123 -4.26 -0.82 -8.96
C GLU A 123 -4.92 -0.96 -7.57
N ARG A 124 -4.96 -2.17 -7.03
CA ARG A 124 -5.45 -2.41 -5.66
C ARG A 124 -4.65 -1.63 -4.62
N TYR A 125 -3.33 -1.65 -4.74
CA TYR A 125 -2.45 -0.91 -3.83
C TYR A 125 -2.65 0.61 -3.98
N ASP A 126 -2.78 1.12 -5.20
CA ASP A 126 -3.03 2.54 -5.48
C ASP A 126 -4.34 3.00 -4.83
N ASN A 127 -5.41 2.21 -4.91
CA ASN A 127 -6.69 2.50 -4.23
C ASN A 127 -6.55 2.49 -2.69
N GLN A 128 -5.78 1.55 -2.14
CA GLN A 128 -5.52 1.48 -0.70
C GLN A 128 -4.69 2.68 -0.23
N LEU A 129 -3.61 3.02 -0.92
CA LEU A 129 -2.76 4.16 -0.63
C LEU A 129 -3.54 5.48 -0.71
N ALA A 130 -4.36 5.64 -1.76
CA ALA A 130 -5.20 6.82 -1.94
C ALA A 130 -6.22 6.98 -0.80
N THR A 131 -6.81 5.88 -0.32
CA THR A 131 -7.71 5.88 0.84
C THR A 131 -6.99 6.28 2.12
N GLN A 132 -5.78 5.79 2.36
CA GLN A 132 -4.97 6.15 3.54
C GLN A 132 -4.55 7.62 3.51
N ILE A 133 -4.13 8.14 2.34
CA ILE A 133 -3.79 9.55 2.15
C ILE A 133 -5.01 10.43 2.40
N LEU A 134 -6.17 10.08 1.83
CA LEU A 134 -7.43 10.79 2.06
C LEU A 134 -7.77 10.86 3.55
N GLN A 135 -7.68 9.75 4.27
CA GLN A 135 -7.97 9.68 5.70
C GLN A 135 -7.04 10.59 6.50
N SER A 136 -5.72 10.51 6.26
CA SER A 136 -4.73 11.35 6.93
C SER A 136 -4.97 12.85 6.61
N PHE A 137 -5.19 13.17 5.33
CA PHE A 137 -5.46 14.53 4.86
C PHE A 137 -6.69 15.14 5.53
N LEU A 138 -7.82 14.43 5.54
CA LEU A 138 -9.07 14.91 6.16
C LEU A 138 -8.96 15.02 7.69
N THR A 139 -8.19 14.13 8.33
CA THR A 139 -7.90 14.21 9.78
C THR A 139 -7.11 15.48 10.11
N ILE A 140 -6.12 15.84 9.29
CA ILE A 140 -5.36 17.09 9.49
C ILE A 140 -6.27 18.30 9.31
N LEU A 141 -7.09 18.33 8.26
CA LEU A 141 -8.04 19.41 8.03
C LEU A 141 -9.02 19.59 9.21
N GLY A 142 -9.55 18.47 9.74
CA GLY A 142 -10.42 18.49 10.91
C GLY A 142 -9.74 19.06 12.14
N ASN A 143 -8.49 18.68 12.40
CA ASN A 143 -7.71 19.21 13.51
C ASN A 143 -7.32 20.69 13.31
N GLN A 144 -7.06 21.13 12.08
CA GLN A 144 -6.80 22.55 11.78
C GLN A 144 -8.06 23.40 12.01
N GLU A 145 -9.22 22.93 11.58
CA GLU A 145 -10.51 23.59 11.84
C GLU A 145 -10.78 23.67 13.35
N LEU A 146 -10.59 22.55 14.07
CA LEU A 146 -10.72 22.49 15.52
C LEU A 146 -9.78 23.46 16.24
N LEU A 147 -8.52 23.54 15.81
CA LEU A 147 -7.52 24.45 16.39
C LEU A 147 -7.96 25.93 16.28
N ASN A 148 -8.51 26.33 15.14
CA ASN A 148 -9.00 27.70 14.95
C ASN A 148 -10.08 28.05 15.97
N TYR A 149 -11.06 27.18 16.15
CA TYR A 149 -12.12 27.38 17.16
C TYR A 149 -11.58 27.34 18.59
N GLN A 150 -10.66 26.45 18.91
CA GLN A 150 -10.04 26.39 20.24
C GLN A 150 -9.25 27.66 20.57
N LEU A 151 -8.60 28.30 19.57
CA LEU A 151 -7.93 29.58 19.75
C LEU A 151 -8.93 30.72 20.06
N GLU A 152 -10.11 30.73 19.45
CA GLU A 152 -11.19 31.68 19.76
C GLU A 152 -11.72 31.47 21.18
N VAL A 153 -11.96 30.21 21.58
CA VAL A 153 -12.38 29.87 22.93
C VAL A 153 -11.32 30.26 23.97
N LEU A 154 -10.05 29.95 23.72
CA LEU A 154 -8.95 30.34 24.60
C LEU A 154 -8.87 31.87 24.79
N ASN A 155 -9.10 32.64 23.72
CA ASN A 155 -9.14 34.10 23.82
C ASN A 155 -10.33 34.56 24.68
N THR A 156 -11.49 33.89 24.53
CA THR A 156 -12.68 34.16 25.39
C THR A 156 -12.38 33.86 26.85
N SER A 157 -11.80 32.69 27.15
CA SER A 157 -11.44 32.31 28.54
C SER A 157 -10.41 33.26 29.13
N ARG A 158 -9.45 33.78 28.34
CA ARG A 158 -8.48 34.79 28.77
C ARG A 158 -9.20 36.09 29.22
N GLU A 159 -10.16 36.60 28.44
CA GLU A 159 -10.92 37.78 28.79
C GLU A 159 -11.85 37.55 30.01
N GLN A 160 -12.39 36.34 30.16
CA GLN A 160 -13.18 35.96 31.34
C GLN A 160 -12.33 35.99 32.62
N VAL A 161 -11.08 35.44 32.58
CA VAL A 161 -10.15 35.53 33.73
C VAL A 161 -9.81 36.97 34.06
N LYS A 162 -9.52 37.82 33.04
CA LYS A 162 -9.24 39.24 33.24
C LYS A 162 -10.40 40.00 33.92
N GLN A 163 -11.62 39.77 33.44
CA GLN A 163 -12.84 40.33 34.06
C GLN A 163 -13.07 39.74 35.44
N GLY A 164 -12.86 38.46 35.66
CA GLY A 164 -12.95 37.79 36.94
C GLY A 164 -12.02 38.39 37.98
N ARG A 165 -10.76 38.67 37.63
CA ARG A 165 -9.79 39.36 38.52
C ARG A 165 -10.27 40.75 38.93
N VAL A 166 -10.83 41.54 38.01
CA VAL A 166 -11.38 42.84 38.30
C VAL A 166 -12.54 42.74 39.27
N ARG A 167 -13.48 41.82 39.03
CA ARG A 167 -14.67 41.57 39.88
C ARG A 167 -14.32 41.05 41.26
N HIS A 168 -13.32 40.16 41.38
CA HIS A 168 -12.81 39.68 42.65
C HIS A 168 -12.21 40.84 43.48
N ASN A 169 -11.39 41.70 42.86
CA ASN A 169 -10.75 42.83 43.51
C ASN A 169 -11.76 43.85 44.06
N VAL A 170 -12.94 44.00 43.43
CA VAL A 170 -14.05 44.81 43.95
C VAL A 170 -15.05 44.04 44.78
N GLY A 171 -14.79 42.76 45.07
CA GLY A 171 -15.60 41.93 45.98
C GLY A 171 -16.93 41.42 45.40
N THR A 172 -17.10 41.41 44.06
CA THR A 172 -18.36 41.00 43.41
C THR A 172 -18.39 39.53 43.00
N ILE A 173 -17.29 38.81 43.08
CA ILE A 173 -17.23 37.34 42.93
C ILE A 173 -16.31 36.76 44.00
N LEU A 174 -16.50 35.45 44.28
CA LEU A 174 -15.67 34.70 45.25
C LEU A 174 -14.33 34.35 44.64
N GLU A 175 -13.32 34.13 45.49
CA GLU A 175 -12.00 33.60 45.05
C GLU A 175 -12.16 32.25 44.36
N SER A 176 -13.06 31.37 44.81
CA SER A 176 -13.38 30.10 44.18
C SER A 176 -13.84 30.25 42.72
N ASP A 177 -14.64 31.28 42.42
CA ASP A 177 -15.10 31.57 41.07
C ASP A 177 -13.96 32.01 40.16
N LEU A 178 -13.04 32.86 40.67
CA LEU A 178 -11.85 33.25 39.94
C LEU A 178 -10.94 32.04 39.65
N LEU A 179 -10.71 31.19 40.64
CA LEU A 179 -9.88 29.98 40.47
C LEU A 179 -10.50 29.01 39.45
N LEU A 180 -11.84 28.90 39.37
CA LEU A 180 -12.51 28.10 38.33
C LEU A 180 -12.29 28.69 36.94
N LEU A 181 -12.34 30.00 36.75
CA LEU A 181 -12.03 30.66 35.48
C LEU A 181 -10.56 30.44 35.06
N GLU A 182 -9.63 30.56 36.01
CA GLU A 182 -8.22 30.31 35.77
C GLU A 182 -7.97 28.84 35.41
N ALA A 183 -8.59 27.89 36.09
CA ALA A 183 -8.49 26.47 35.76
C ALA A 183 -9.01 26.19 34.35
N GLN A 184 -10.14 26.78 33.95
CA GLN A 184 -10.70 26.64 32.60
C GLN A 184 -9.75 27.22 31.54
N TYR A 185 -9.16 28.41 31.78
CA TYR A 185 -8.19 29.00 30.86
C TYR A 185 -6.98 28.11 30.62
N TYR A 186 -6.42 27.51 31.69
CA TYR A 186 -5.29 26.59 31.53
C TYR A 186 -5.72 25.29 30.83
N SER A 187 -6.92 24.79 31.06
CA SER A 187 -7.48 23.66 30.34
C SER A 187 -7.62 23.93 28.83
N ASP A 188 -8.19 25.10 28.47
CA ASP A 188 -8.33 25.53 27.08
C ASP A 188 -6.96 25.73 26.41
N SER A 189 -5.98 26.29 27.18
CA SER A 189 -4.59 26.42 26.69
C SER A 189 -3.95 25.07 26.38
N ASN A 190 -4.15 24.09 27.26
CA ASN A 190 -3.65 22.72 27.04
C ASN A 190 -4.30 22.08 25.81
N ASN A 191 -5.60 22.23 25.62
CA ASN A 191 -6.31 21.70 24.45
C ASN A 191 -5.73 22.26 23.13
N VAL A 192 -5.36 23.55 23.10
CA VAL A 192 -4.69 24.15 21.93
C VAL A 192 -3.32 23.51 21.68
N VAL A 193 -2.53 23.28 22.72
CA VAL A 193 -1.20 22.63 22.59
C VAL A 193 -1.36 21.20 22.09
N ASP A 194 -2.26 20.43 22.68
CA ASP A 194 -2.50 19.03 22.30
C ASP A 194 -2.98 18.92 20.84
N THR A 195 -3.86 19.82 20.41
CA THR A 195 -4.33 19.82 19.01
C THR A 195 -3.20 20.18 18.03
N ARG A 196 -2.30 21.11 18.39
CA ARG A 196 -1.10 21.41 17.55
C ARG A 196 -0.20 20.20 17.43
N ILE A 197 0.10 19.50 18.52
CA ILE A 197 0.91 18.30 18.51
C ILE A 197 0.24 17.21 17.64
N ASN A 198 -1.08 17.05 17.73
CA ASN A 198 -1.82 16.11 16.90
C ASN A 198 -1.75 16.46 15.41
N ILE A 199 -1.78 17.76 15.04
CA ILE A 199 -1.59 18.19 13.65
C ILE A 199 -0.18 17.82 13.16
N GLU A 200 0.85 18.11 13.97
CA GLU A 200 2.25 17.80 13.63
C GLU A 200 2.45 16.28 13.45
N ASN A 201 1.91 15.45 14.34
CA ASN A 201 1.98 14.00 14.24
C ASN A 201 1.25 13.48 12.98
N ASN A 202 0.05 13.96 12.70
CA ASN A 202 -0.69 13.56 11.50
C ASN A 202 0.01 14.03 10.20
N LEU A 203 0.67 15.19 10.22
CA LEU A 203 1.51 15.64 9.10
C LEU A 203 2.73 14.72 8.92
N LEU A 204 3.31 14.23 10.03
CA LEU A 204 4.39 13.25 9.96
C LEU A 204 3.92 11.92 9.35
N ASP A 205 2.75 11.42 9.77
CA ASP A 205 2.13 10.21 9.21
C ASP A 205 1.87 10.37 7.71
N LEU A 206 1.34 11.54 7.30
CA LEU A 206 1.13 11.83 5.88
C LEU A 206 2.45 11.86 5.10
N LYS A 207 3.51 12.47 5.64
CA LYS A 207 4.85 12.46 5.00
C LYS A 207 5.38 11.04 4.81
N VAL A 208 5.15 10.13 5.76
CA VAL A 208 5.52 8.71 5.63
C VAL A 208 4.76 8.06 4.48
N LEU A 209 3.44 8.25 4.37
CA LEU A 209 2.63 7.74 3.25
C LEU A 209 3.11 8.29 1.90
N LEU A 210 3.54 9.55 1.86
CA LEU A 210 4.11 10.19 0.67
C LEU A 210 5.55 9.76 0.40
N SER A 211 6.21 9.03 1.32
CA SER A 211 7.65 8.74 1.30
C SER A 211 8.51 10.02 1.19
N MET A 212 8.10 11.06 1.90
CA MET A 212 8.85 12.33 2.05
C MET A 212 9.83 12.24 3.22
N ASN A 213 10.83 13.12 3.19
CA ASN A 213 11.71 13.27 4.34
C ASN A 213 10.92 13.88 5.52
N PRO A 214 10.98 13.30 6.73
CA PRO A 214 10.31 13.83 7.91
C PRO A 214 10.65 15.31 8.23
N THR A 215 11.85 15.75 7.85
CA THR A 215 12.33 17.13 8.08
C THR A 215 11.80 18.16 7.07
N ASP A 216 11.23 17.71 5.94
CA ASP A 216 10.63 18.61 4.96
C ASP A 216 9.39 19.30 5.55
N ASN A 217 9.16 20.55 5.16
CA ASN A 217 7.96 21.26 5.57
C ASN A 217 6.80 20.95 4.61
N LEU A 218 5.68 20.46 5.15
CA LEU A 218 4.47 20.16 4.40
C LEU A 218 3.31 21.00 4.93
N GLU A 219 2.75 21.85 4.07
CA GLU A 219 1.53 22.61 4.32
C GLU A 219 0.38 22.05 3.46
N ILE A 220 -0.78 21.86 4.07
CA ILE A 220 -1.98 21.37 3.41
C ILE A 220 -2.86 22.55 3.01
N VAL A 221 -3.32 22.54 1.76
CA VAL A 221 -4.30 23.50 1.25
C VAL A 221 -5.70 23.00 1.56
N THR A 222 -6.48 23.82 2.27
CA THR A 222 -7.88 23.53 2.59
C THR A 222 -8.73 23.65 1.31
N PRO A 223 -9.42 22.60 0.86
CA PRO A 223 -10.36 22.68 -0.25
C PRO A 223 -11.63 23.44 0.17
N ASN A 224 -12.34 23.98 -0.81
CA ASN A 224 -13.67 24.57 -0.54
C ASN A 224 -14.71 23.45 -0.39
N THR A 225 -15.16 23.19 0.85
CA THR A 225 -16.08 22.09 1.19
C THR A 225 -17.53 22.57 1.44
N ASP A 226 -17.97 23.63 0.79
CA ASP A 226 -19.21 24.36 1.16
C ASP A 226 -20.53 23.62 0.86
N ASN A 227 -20.56 22.53 0.08
CA ASN A 227 -21.79 21.85 -0.33
C ASN A 227 -21.88 20.37 0.11
N LEU A 228 -21.88 20.12 1.44
CA LEU A 228 -22.07 18.75 1.96
C LEU A 228 -23.55 18.30 1.96
N ASP A 229 -24.48 19.22 1.80
CA ASP A 229 -25.91 18.94 1.86
C ASP A 229 -26.41 18.14 0.67
N ASP A 230 -25.82 18.33 -0.51
CA ASP A 230 -26.18 17.64 -1.76
C ASP A 230 -25.55 16.24 -1.88
N LEU A 231 -24.67 15.85 -0.95
CA LEU A 231 -23.94 14.57 -1.03
C LEU A 231 -24.85 13.34 -0.93
N LYS A 232 -26.01 13.46 -0.28
CA LYS A 232 -26.99 12.37 -0.18
C LYS A 232 -27.77 12.19 -1.47
N ASP A 233 -28.17 13.27 -2.10
CA ASP A 233 -29.01 13.25 -3.32
C ASP A 233 -28.22 12.82 -4.55
N SER A 234 -26.88 12.91 -4.51
CA SER A 234 -25.95 12.44 -5.55
C SER A 234 -25.57 10.97 -5.40
N LEU A 235 -26.10 10.22 -4.40
CA LEU A 235 -25.80 8.81 -4.21
C LEU A 235 -26.65 7.94 -5.15
N PRO A 236 -26.04 7.00 -5.92
CA PRO A 236 -26.78 5.94 -6.61
C PRO A 236 -27.53 5.06 -5.60
N SER A 237 -28.41 4.19 -6.06
CA SER A 237 -29.04 3.19 -5.21
C SER A 237 -28.03 2.21 -4.62
N GLU A 238 -28.38 1.56 -3.49
CA GLU A 238 -27.51 0.53 -2.87
C GLU A 238 -27.18 -0.59 -3.88
N GLU A 239 -28.18 -1.04 -4.66
CA GLU A 239 -28.01 -2.09 -5.65
C GLU A 239 -27.10 -1.66 -6.81
N GLU A 240 -27.27 -0.46 -7.34
CA GLU A 240 -26.44 0.09 -8.40
C GLU A 240 -24.98 0.26 -7.94
N THR A 241 -24.78 0.74 -6.70
CA THR A 241 -23.46 0.87 -6.10
C THR A 241 -22.76 -0.49 -5.97
N VAL A 242 -23.49 -1.53 -5.56
CA VAL A 242 -22.95 -2.89 -5.46
C VAL A 242 -22.59 -3.42 -6.85
N ASN A 243 -23.44 -3.23 -7.86
CA ASN A 243 -23.18 -3.69 -9.22
C ASN A 243 -21.94 -3.03 -9.83
N LEU A 244 -21.80 -1.71 -9.67
CA LEU A 244 -20.59 -0.99 -10.10
C LEU A 244 -19.33 -1.52 -9.41
N ALA A 245 -19.40 -1.72 -8.08
CA ALA A 245 -18.26 -2.22 -7.33
C ALA A 245 -17.88 -3.66 -7.73
N MET A 246 -18.85 -4.53 -7.99
CA MET A 246 -18.60 -5.89 -8.47
C MET A 246 -17.88 -5.93 -9.82
N GLU A 247 -18.04 -4.90 -10.65
CA GLU A 247 -17.34 -4.77 -11.93
C GLU A 247 -15.93 -4.19 -11.79
N TYR A 248 -15.73 -3.21 -10.90
CA TYR A 248 -14.47 -2.44 -10.81
C TYR A 248 -13.49 -2.90 -9.74
N MET A 249 -13.96 -3.60 -8.69
CA MET A 249 -13.09 -3.93 -7.56
C MET A 249 -11.91 -4.82 -7.95
N PRO A 250 -10.66 -4.39 -7.71
CA PRO A 250 -9.46 -5.16 -8.05
C PRO A 250 -9.41 -6.53 -7.37
N ASP A 251 -9.98 -6.69 -6.18
CA ASP A 251 -10.00 -7.95 -5.45
C ASP A 251 -10.71 -9.07 -6.22
N LEU A 252 -11.82 -8.78 -6.89
CA LEU A 252 -12.54 -9.76 -7.72
C LEU A 252 -11.76 -10.08 -8.99
N ARG A 253 -11.20 -9.07 -9.63
CA ARG A 253 -10.38 -9.24 -10.83
C ARG A 253 -9.13 -10.08 -10.54
N MET A 254 -8.51 -9.91 -9.37
CA MET A 254 -7.39 -10.76 -8.93
C MET A 254 -7.84 -12.21 -8.75
N SER A 255 -8.98 -12.46 -8.12
CA SER A 255 -9.52 -13.81 -7.94
C SER A 255 -9.89 -14.47 -9.27
N ASP A 256 -10.35 -13.72 -10.29
CA ASP A 256 -10.55 -14.23 -11.66
C ASP A 256 -9.21 -14.68 -12.28
N TYR A 257 -8.15 -13.90 -12.13
CA TYR A 257 -6.81 -14.33 -12.58
C TYR A 257 -6.35 -15.59 -11.87
N ASP A 258 -6.64 -15.76 -10.57
CA ASP A 258 -6.28 -16.96 -9.82
C ASP A 258 -7.02 -18.21 -10.35
N ILE A 259 -8.29 -18.10 -10.76
CA ILE A 259 -9.02 -19.18 -11.46
C ILE A 259 -8.31 -19.52 -12.79
N ARG A 260 -8.01 -18.52 -13.63
CA ARG A 260 -7.36 -18.73 -14.93
C ARG A 260 -5.96 -19.35 -14.80
N LEU A 261 -5.21 -18.98 -13.76
CA LEU A 261 -3.91 -19.58 -13.43
C LEU A 261 -4.07 -21.05 -13.02
N ALA A 262 -5.09 -21.37 -12.22
CA ALA A 262 -5.41 -22.74 -11.81
C ALA A 262 -5.88 -23.59 -13.00
N GLU A 263 -6.65 -23.04 -13.95
CA GLU A 263 -7.01 -23.72 -15.21
C GLU A 263 -5.77 -24.10 -16.02
N LYS A 264 -4.81 -23.18 -16.18
CA LYS A 264 -3.53 -23.46 -16.86
C LYS A 264 -2.73 -24.52 -16.13
N SER A 265 -2.79 -24.57 -14.81
CA SER A 265 -2.14 -25.62 -14.01
C SER A 265 -2.79 -27.00 -14.25
N VAL A 266 -4.11 -27.08 -14.47
CA VAL A 266 -4.80 -28.31 -14.88
C VAL A 266 -4.36 -28.74 -16.27
N ASP A 267 -4.26 -27.80 -17.23
CA ASP A 267 -3.82 -28.09 -18.59
C ASP A 267 -2.37 -28.59 -18.64
N MET A 268 -1.48 -27.99 -17.84
CA MET A 268 -0.09 -28.43 -17.69
C MET A 268 -0.02 -29.84 -17.07
N ALA A 269 -0.82 -30.13 -16.04
CA ALA A 269 -0.88 -31.46 -15.45
C ALA A 269 -1.38 -32.50 -16.44
N ARG A 270 -2.38 -32.18 -17.27
CA ARG A 270 -2.88 -33.02 -18.36
C ARG A 270 -1.84 -33.21 -19.46
N GLY A 271 -1.04 -32.19 -19.74
CA GLY A 271 0.06 -32.23 -20.71
C GLY A 271 1.05 -33.36 -20.45
N ASN A 272 1.21 -33.76 -19.18
CA ASN A 272 2.09 -34.88 -18.80
C ASN A 272 1.57 -36.29 -19.18
N TYR A 273 0.39 -36.41 -19.79
CA TYR A 273 -0.05 -37.64 -20.43
C TYR A 273 0.47 -37.80 -21.87
N PHE A 274 0.89 -36.69 -22.48
CA PHE A 274 1.34 -36.68 -23.86
C PHE A 274 2.84 -36.92 -23.98
N PRO A 275 3.32 -37.36 -25.16
CA PRO A 275 4.74 -37.51 -25.41
C PRO A 275 5.50 -36.18 -25.23
N SER A 276 6.79 -36.27 -24.86
CA SER A 276 7.74 -35.18 -25.01
C SER A 276 8.71 -35.48 -26.14
N ILE A 277 9.03 -34.48 -26.95
CA ILE A 277 9.96 -34.55 -28.08
C ILE A 277 11.02 -33.50 -27.86
N SER A 278 12.29 -33.91 -27.87
CA SER A 278 13.45 -33.04 -27.81
C SER A 278 14.46 -33.35 -28.88
N ALA A 279 15.15 -32.32 -29.37
CA ALA A 279 16.31 -32.46 -30.23
C ALA A 279 17.54 -32.06 -29.43
N ASN A 280 18.65 -32.76 -29.69
CA ASN A 280 19.94 -32.47 -29.09
C ASN A 280 21.06 -32.62 -30.13
N ALA A 281 22.10 -31.80 -29.99
CA ALA A 281 23.32 -31.88 -30.76
C ALA A 281 24.50 -31.66 -29.82
N ASN A 282 25.54 -32.49 -29.95
CA ASN A 282 26.72 -32.40 -29.10
C ASN A 282 27.97 -32.60 -29.98
N VAL A 283 29.00 -31.82 -29.67
CA VAL A 283 30.33 -31.97 -30.18
C VAL A 283 31.30 -32.03 -29.02
N GLY A 284 32.13 -33.06 -28.96
CA GLY A 284 33.03 -33.21 -27.82
C GLY A 284 34.28 -34.06 -28.17
N MET A 285 35.26 -34.02 -27.32
CA MET A 285 36.44 -34.87 -27.41
C MET A 285 36.87 -35.35 -26.02
N GLY A 286 37.44 -36.52 -25.96
CA GLY A 286 38.15 -36.99 -24.79
C GLY A 286 39.48 -36.25 -24.62
N VAL A 287 39.80 -35.85 -23.40
CA VAL A 287 41.07 -35.19 -23.07
C VAL A 287 41.68 -35.82 -21.83
N LEU A 288 43.01 -35.82 -21.73
CA LEU A 288 43.74 -36.28 -20.53
C LEU A 288 43.23 -37.64 -20.01
N SER A 289 43.29 -38.69 -20.82
CA SER A 289 42.93 -40.04 -20.39
C SER A 289 44.17 -40.90 -20.26
N PHE A 290 44.31 -41.63 -19.15
CA PHE A 290 45.28 -42.70 -18.97
C PHE A 290 44.60 -43.90 -18.30
N ASP A 291 45.07 -45.07 -18.65
CA ASP A 291 44.63 -46.33 -18.10
C ASP A 291 45.68 -46.95 -17.17
N SER A 292 45.33 -48.05 -16.51
CA SER A 292 46.25 -48.80 -15.63
C SER A 292 47.45 -49.39 -16.32
N ASP A 293 47.40 -49.53 -17.64
CA ASP A 293 48.47 -50.06 -18.44
C ASP A 293 49.50 -48.99 -18.92
N GLY A 294 49.31 -47.74 -18.43
CA GLY A 294 50.24 -46.63 -18.73
C GLY A 294 49.98 -45.94 -20.06
N ASN A 295 48.93 -46.30 -20.80
CA ASN A 295 48.56 -45.62 -22.03
C ASN A 295 47.96 -44.25 -21.71
N SER A 296 48.64 -43.17 -22.11
CA SER A 296 48.18 -41.82 -21.95
C SER A 296 47.76 -41.16 -23.25
N LYS A 297 46.61 -40.50 -23.27
CA LYS A 297 46.19 -39.71 -24.43
C LYS A 297 45.85 -38.28 -23.90
N TRP A 298 46.53 -37.28 -24.49
CA TRP A 298 46.29 -35.90 -24.16
C TRP A 298 44.99 -35.36 -24.78
N TYR A 299 44.63 -35.90 -25.97
CA TYR A 299 43.37 -35.57 -26.67
C TYR A 299 42.91 -36.77 -27.50
N GLY A 300 41.63 -36.98 -27.55
CA GLY A 300 40.95 -37.95 -28.39
C GLY A 300 40.50 -37.36 -29.73
N LYS A 301 39.91 -38.21 -30.55
CA LYS A 301 39.23 -37.72 -31.77
C LYS A 301 37.95 -36.99 -31.38
N PRO A 302 37.60 -35.88 -32.07
CA PRO A 302 36.30 -35.25 -31.88
C PRO A 302 35.19 -36.23 -32.25
N THR A 303 34.12 -36.16 -31.48
CA THR A 303 32.87 -36.91 -31.70
C THR A 303 31.73 -35.92 -31.86
N GLU A 304 30.93 -36.12 -32.87
CA GLU A 304 29.75 -35.32 -33.17
C GLU A 304 28.54 -36.22 -33.10
N SER A 305 27.46 -35.71 -32.45
CA SER A 305 26.22 -36.43 -32.40
C SER A 305 25.03 -35.45 -32.49
N ALA A 306 24.04 -35.83 -33.25
CA ALA A 306 22.77 -35.13 -33.30
C ALA A 306 21.65 -36.17 -33.24
N GLY A 307 20.57 -35.84 -32.49
CA GLY A 307 19.49 -36.78 -32.31
C GLY A 307 18.19 -36.10 -31.96
N ILE A 308 17.10 -36.79 -32.25
CA ILE A 308 15.77 -36.46 -31.79
C ILE A 308 15.34 -37.62 -30.88
N SER A 309 14.88 -37.25 -29.67
CA SER A 309 14.37 -38.22 -28.69
C SER A 309 12.88 -37.96 -28.45
N MET A 310 12.10 -39.04 -28.38
CA MET A 310 10.71 -39.01 -27.98
C MET A 310 10.52 -39.88 -26.73
N SER A 311 9.94 -39.30 -25.68
CA SER A 311 9.59 -40.05 -24.46
C SER A 311 8.08 -40.10 -24.32
N ILE A 312 7.53 -41.29 -24.25
CA ILE A 312 6.07 -41.53 -24.10
C ILE A 312 5.82 -42.16 -22.72
N PRO A 313 5.14 -41.45 -21.79
CA PRO A 313 4.84 -42.01 -20.47
C PRO A 313 3.70 -43.08 -20.58
N ILE A 314 4.07 -44.35 -20.50
CA ILE A 314 3.08 -45.47 -20.59
C ILE A 314 2.44 -45.72 -19.23
N TYR A 315 3.23 -45.76 -18.17
CA TYR A 315 2.76 -45.99 -16.81
C TYR A 315 3.59 -45.22 -15.77
N SER A 316 2.95 -44.28 -15.09
CA SER A 316 3.60 -43.38 -14.12
C SER A 316 3.22 -43.72 -12.67
N ARG A 317 2.87 -44.98 -12.37
CA ARG A 317 2.42 -45.41 -11.02
C ARG A 317 1.27 -44.57 -10.44
N GLY A 318 0.39 -44.05 -11.30
CA GLY A 318 -0.72 -43.18 -10.91
C GLY A 318 -0.34 -41.71 -10.65
N GLN A 319 0.95 -41.31 -10.75
CA GLN A 319 1.43 -39.97 -10.44
C GLN A 319 0.74 -38.89 -11.29
N THR A 320 0.68 -39.08 -12.62
CA THR A 320 0.05 -38.11 -13.53
C THR A 320 -1.44 -37.97 -13.21
N LYS A 321 -2.15 -39.09 -12.99
CA LYS A 321 -3.56 -39.07 -12.57
C LYS A 321 -3.78 -38.33 -11.25
N ALA A 322 -2.91 -38.56 -10.27
CA ALA A 322 -2.97 -37.87 -8.97
C ALA A 322 -2.68 -36.34 -9.13
N ASN A 323 -1.70 -35.96 -9.95
CA ASN A 323 -1.40 -34.54 -10.20
C ASN A 323 -2.56 -33.82 -10.89
N VAL A 324 -3.18 -34.42 -11.89
CA VAL A 324 -4.37 -33.86 -12.55
C VAL A 324 -5.53 -33.72 -11.55
N LYS A 325 -5.73 -34.73 -10.68
CA LYS A 325 -6.76 -34.64 -9.63
C LYS A 325 -6.46 -33.50 -8.65
N LYS A 326 -5.21 -33.35 -8.19
CA LYS A 326 -4.80 -32.25 -7.30
C LYS A 326 -5.01 -30.88 -7.95
N SER A 327 -4.61 -30.72 -9.23
CA SER A 327 -4.80 -29.44 -9.94
C SER A 327 -6.28 -29.11 -10.15
N ARG A 328 -7.15 -30.12 -10.36
CA ARG A 328 -8.62 -29.90 -10.43
C ARG A 328 -9.19 -29.45 -9.08
N ILE A 329 -8.74 -30.05 -7.98
CA ILE A 329 -9.15 -29.64 -6.63
C ILE A 329 -8.68 -28.20 -6.37
N ALA A 330 -7.46 -27.84 -6.78
CA ALA A 330 -6.98 -26.48 -6.66
C ALA A 330 -7.79 -25.47 -7.51
N LEU A 331 -8.24 -25.87 -8.70
CA LEU A 331 -9.16 -25.05 -9.51
C LEU A 331 -10.52 -24.88 -8.80
N GLU A 332 -11.08 -25.93 -8.24
CA GLU A 332 -12.34 -25.85 -7.49
C GLU A 332 -12.18 -24.95 -6.25
N GLN A 333 -11.04 -25.02 -5.55
CA GLN A 333 -10.71 -24.09 -4.46
C GLN A 333 -10.67 -22.64 -4.95
N ALA A 334 -9.97 -22.34 -6.05
CA ALA A 334 -9.91 -21.00 -6.61
C ALA A 334 -11.30 -20.45 -6.99
N GLN A 335 -12.21 -21.31 -7.49
CA GLN A 335 -13.59 -20.93 -7.77
C GLN A 335 -14.37 -20.58 -6.49
N LEU A 336 -14.21 -21.38 -5.43
CA LEU A 336 -14.82 -21.09 -4.12
C LEU A 336 -14.24 -19.80 -3.50
N ASP A 337 -12.94 -19.57 -3.64
CA ASP A 337 -12.28 -18.34 -3.18
C ASP A 337 -12.82 -17.10 -3.92
N TYR A 338 -13.11 -17.22 -5.22
CA TYR A 338 -13.77 -16.17 -5.98
C TYR A 338 -15.19 -15.87 -5.46
N GLU A 339 -16.00 -16.91 -5.22
CA GLU A 339 -17.34 -16.73 -4.65
C GLU A 339 -17.29 -16.08 -3.26
N GLN A 340 -16.35 -16.50 -2.42
CA GLN A 340 -16.11 -15.91 -1.11
C GLN A 340 -15.69 -14.43 -1.23
N SER A 341 -14.77 -14.11 -2.15
CA SER A 341 -14.35 -12.73 -2.42
C SER A 341 -15.52 -11.89 -2.92
N ALA A 342 -16.38 -12.44 -3.78
CA ALA A 342 -17.58 -11.74 -4.26
C ALA A 342 -18.55 -11.42 -3.12
N LEU A 343 -18.76 -12.34 -2.18
CA LEU A 343 -19.58 -12.09 -0.98
C LEU A 343 -18.94 -11.02 -0.08
N ALA A 344 -17.62 -11.09 0.12
CA ALA A 344 -16.88 -10.13 0.95
C ALA A 344 -16.93 -8.71 0.35
N VAL A 345 -16.74 -8.56 -0.96
CA VAL A 345 -16.87 -7.28 -1.67
C VAL A 345 -18.28 -6.73 -1.53
N ARG A 346 -19.32 -7.56 -1.78
CA ARG A 346 -20.71 -7.15 -1.62
C ARG A 346 -21.00 -6.67 -0.20
N GLN A 347 -20.56 -7.41 0.81
CA GLN A 347 -20.72 -7.02 2.22
C GLN A 347 -20.03 -5.68 2.50
N THR A 348 -18.78 -5.52 2.07
CA THR A 348 -17.99 -4.29 2.28
C THR A 348 -18.67 -3.08 1.67
N VAL A 349 -19.17 -3.20 0.43
CA VAL A 349 -19.83 -2.10 -0.28
C VAL A 349 -21.16 -1.73 0.34
N VAL A 350 -21.99 -2.72 0.70
CA VAL A 350 -23.27 -2.49 1.41
C VAL A 350 -23.01 -1.79 2.74
N GLN A 351 -22.00 -2.24 3.49
CA GLN A 351 -21.63 -1.60 4.75
C GLN A 351 -21.10 -0.18 4.55
N ALA A 352 -20.26 0.06 3.53
CA ALA A 352 -19.77 1.38 3.18
C ALA A 352 -20.92 2.32 2.79
N TYR A 353 -21.87 1.85 1.97
CA TYR A 353 -23.06 2.60 1.62
C TYR A 353 -23.88 3.03 2.86
N ARG A 354 -24.17 2.09 3.74
CA ARG A 354 -24.91 2.36 4.99
C ARG A 354 -24.13 3.30 5.93
N ASN A 355 -22.80 3.18 5.95
CA ASN A 355 -21.94 4.08 6.70
C ASN A 355 -22.01 5.53 6.19
N VAL A 356 -22.15 5.75 4.87
CA VAL A 356 -22.36 7.10 4.31
C VAL A 356 -23.70 7.67 4.77
N ILE A 357 -24.79 6.89 4.70
CA ILE A 357 -26.11 7.33 5.16
C ILE A 357 -26.09 7.67 6.66
N SER A 358 -25.46 6.81 7.47
CA SER A 358 -25.32 7.05 8.93
C SER A 358 -24.51 8.31 9.20
N ALA A 359 -23.38 8.51 8.49
CA ALA A 359 -22.53 9.68 8.65
C ALA A 359 -23.25 10.98 8.24
N TYR A 360 -24.04 10.94 7.17
CA TYR A 360 -24.86 12.09 6.77
C TYR A 360 -25.85 12.49 7.86
N ASN A 361 -26.57 11.52 8.43
CA ASN A 361 -27.51 11.79 9.52
C ASN A 361 -26.78 12.34 10.77
N ALA A 362 -25.63 11.75 11.14
CA ALA A 362 -24.82 12.23 12.24
C ALA A 362 -24.30 13.66 12.02
N TYR A 363 -23.86 13.98 10.79
CA TYR A 363 -23.45 15.33 10.40
C TYR A 363 -24.60 16.33 10.57
N LYS A 364 -25.79 16.05 10.02
CA LYS A 364 -26.95 16.92 10.12
C LYS A 364 -27.38 17.18 11.58
N VAL A 365 -27.43 16.13 12.39
CA VAL A 365 -27.78 16.28 13.83
C VAL A 365 -26.70 17.09 14.54
N SER A 366 -25.42 16.85 14.30
CA SER A 366 -24.32 17.58 14.94
C SER A 366 -24.26 19.05 14.50
N GLN A 367 -24.60 19.37 13.25
CA GLN A 367 -24.72 20.74 12.74
C GLN A 367 -25.77 21.54 13.47
N VAL A 368 -26.98 20.97 13.64
CA VAL A 368 -28.07 21.62 14.38
C VAL A 368 -27.71 21.79 15.86
N LYS A 369 -27.07 20.75 16.45
CA LYS A 369 -26.64 20.75 17.85
C LYS A 369 -25.56 21.81 18.11
N GLU A 370 -24.56 21.89 17.27
CA GLU A 370 -23.50 22.91 17.36
C GLU A 370 -24.08 24.32 17.29
N ASN A 371 -24.90 24.61 16.26
CA ASN A 371 -25.53 25.94 16.12
C ASN A 371 -26.38 26.32 17.33
N ALA A 372 -27.13 25.38 17.94
CA ALA A 372 -27.91 25.63 19.14
C ALA A 372 -27.00 25.94 20.34
N TYR A 373 -25.94 25.14 20.59
CA TYR A 373 -25.03 25.38 21.72
C TYR A 373 -24.14 26.61 21.51
N SER A 374 -23.74 26.94 20.29
CA SER A 374 -23.02 28.16 19.95
C SER A 374 -23.85 29.41 20.33
N LYS A 375 -25.11 29.46 19.92
CA LYS A 375 -26.04 30.55 20.27
C LYS A 375 -26.29 30.60 21.76
N SER A 376 -26.49 29.45 22.43
CA SER A 376 -26.66 29.33 23.87
C SER A 376 -25.46 29.88 24.62
N PHE A 377 -24.24 29.41 24.28
CA PHE A 377 -22.99 29.87 24.92
C PHE A 377 -22.81 31.39 24.77
N ASN A 378 -23.06 31.94 23.58
CA ASN A 378 -22.97 33.39 23.36
C ASN A 378 -23.96 34.16 24.26
N ALA A 379 -25.20 33.67 24.39
CA ALA A 379 -26.20 34.29 25.29
C ALA A 379 -25.78 34.21 26.77
N TYR A 380 -25.29 33.05 27.22
CA TYR A 380 -24.79 32.87 28.59
C TYR A 380 -23.54 33.71 28.87
N ASN A 381 -22.64 33.87 27.90
CA ASN A 381 -21.47 34.73 28.05
C ASN A 381 -21.86 36.21 28.26
N ILE A 382 -22.88 36.68 27.53
CA ILE A 382 -23.43 38.03 27.73
C ILE A 382 -24.09 38.15 29.12
N GLN A 383 -24.92 37.17 29.52
CA GLN A 383 -25.58 37.19 30.86
C GLN A 383 -24.56 37.18 32.00
N TYR A 384 -23.45 36.44 31.85
CA TYR A 384 -22.36 36.41 32.80
C TYR A 384 -21.68 37.78 32.94
N GLN A 385 -21.49 38.50 31.84
CA GLN A 385 -20.91 39.85 31.84
C GLN A 385 -21.76 40.83 32.67
N TYR A 386 -23.11 40.66 32.68
CA TYR A 386 -24.03 41.45 33.49
C TYR A 386 -24.27 40.87 34.90
N GLY A 387 -23.64 39.77 35.27
CA GLY A 387 -23.76 39.15 36.58
C GLY A 387 -25.08 38.41 36.80
N ALA A 388 -25.81 38.07 35.73
CA ALA A 388 -27.11 37.41 35.79
C ALA A 388 -27.02 35.87 35.97
N ILE A 389 -25.85 35.27 35.80
CA ILE A 389 -25.62 33.85 35.99
C ILE A 389 -24.32 33.59 36.74
N THR A 390 -24.16 32.37 37.26
CA THR A 390 -22.97 31.95 38.01
C THR A 390 -21.84 31.54 37.07
N THR A 391 -20.59 31.55 37.59
CA THR A 391 -19.40 31.04 36.88
C THR A 391 -19.56 29.58 36.46
N VAL A 392 -20.16 28.75 37.31
CA VAL A 392 -20.39 27.31 37.03
C VAL A 392 -21.35 27.13 35.84
N GLU A 393 -22.43 27.88 35.76
CA GLU A 393 -23.39 27.85 34.65
C GLU A 393 -22.72 28.25 33.33
N LEU A 394 -21.90 29.31 33.33
CA LEU A 394 -21.12 29.73 32.16
C LEU A 394 -20.21 28.62 31.68
N LEU A 395 -19.36 28.03 32.55
CA LEU A 395 -18.40 26.98 32.20
C LEU A 395 -19.11 25.71 31.74
N GLN A 396 -20.27 25.37 32.30
CA GLN A 396 -21.07 24.24 31.81
C GLN A 396 -21.53 24.46 30.35
N GLN A 397 -21.97 25.66 29.99
CA GLN A 397 -22.39 25.97 28.62
C GLN A 397 -21.19 26.02 27.65
N GLN A 398 -20.04 26.52 28.10
CA GLN A 398 -18.81 26.46 27.33
C GLN A 398 -18.42 25.02 27.02
N ASN A 399 -18.43 24.13 27.99
CA ASN A 399 -18.12 22.72 27.79
C ASN A 399 -19.14 22.03 26.86
N ASN A 400 -20.43 22.34 26.99
CA ASN A 400 -21.47 21.83 26.10
C ASN A 400 -21.25 22.28 24.65
N TYR A 401 -20.87 23.54 24.44
CA TYR A 401 -20.52 24.07 23.11
C TYR A 401 -19.28 23.40 22.53
N LEU A 402 -18.19 23.29 23.29
CA LEU A 402 -16.96 22.63 22.84
C LEU A 402 -17.19 21.17 22.43
N ASN A 403 -17.97 20.43 23.20
CA ASN A 403 -18.32 19.04 22.88
C ASN A 403 -19.20 18.94 21.62
N ALA A 404 -20.13 19.88 21.43
CA ALA A 404 -20.98 19.91 20.23
C ALA A 404 -20.15 20.28 18.98
N LEU A 405 -19.27 21.26 19.09
CA LEU A 405 -18.36 21.70 18.04
C LEU A 405 -17.39 20.56 17.60
N ASN A 406 -16.78 19.90 18.57
CA ASN A 406 -15.88 18.77 18.29
C ASN A 406 -16.61 17.64 17.54
N SER A 407 -17.83 17.31 17.99
CA SER A 407 -18.69 16.33 17.32
C SER A 407 -19.09 16.76 15.90
N TYR A 408 -19.36 18.05 15.67
CA TYR A 408 -19.70 18.57 14.35
C TYR A 408 -18.52 18.44 13.38
N ILE A 409 -17.32 18.89 13.79
CA ILE A 409 -16.10 18.80 12.96
C ILE A 409 -15.79 17.34 12.62
N GLN A 410 -15.81 16.45 13.60
CA GLN A 410 -15.56 15.02 13.38
C GLN A 410 -16.57 14.40 12.41
N ASN A 411 -17.87 14.69 12.56
CA ASN A 411 -18.90 14.15 11.69
C ASN A 411 -18.83 14.73 10.27
N LYS A 412 -18.46 16.01 10.11
CA LYS A 412 -18.22 16.68 8.82
C LYS A 412 -17.16 15.96 8.01
N TYR A 413 -15.97 15.77 8.58
CA TYR A 413 -14.86 15.11 7.88
C TYR A 413 -15.05 13.60 7.75
N SER A 414 -15.72 12.95 8.71
CA SER A 414 -16.12 11.55 8.61
C SER A 414 -17.08 11.29 7.44
N LEU A 415 -18.06 12.18 7.22
CA LEU A 415 -18.96 12.10 6.07
C LEU A 415 -18.20 12.20 4.75
N LEU A 416 -17.32 13.20 4.61
CA LEU A 416 -16.48 13.37 3.41
C LEU A 416 -15.66 12.12 3.15
N MET A 417 -14.95 11.61 4.17
CA MET A 417 -14.13 10.42 4.06
C MET A 417 -14.93 9.20 3.57
N LYS A 418 -16.07 8.90 4.25
CA LYS A 418 -16.88 7.73 3.90
C LYS A 418 -17.49 7.84 2.52
N ARG A 419 -17.89 9.05 2.09
CA ARG A 419 -18.39 9.28 0.73
C ARG A 419 -17.32 9.02 -0.33
N LYS A 420 -16.12 9.53 -0.13
CA LYS A 420 -15.01 9.34 -1.07
C LYS A 420 -14.51 7.90 -1.12
N ILE A 421 -14.51 7.19 0.01
CA ILE A 421 -14.21 5.75 0.04
C ILE A 421 -15.24 4.97 -0.80
N LEU A 422 -16.52 5.32 -0.71
CA LEU A 422 -17.56 4.70 -1.53
C LEU A 422 -17.35 4.99 -3.02
N ASP A 423 -16.89 6.21 -3.37
CA ASP A 423 -16.54 6.56 -4.75
C ASP A 423 -15.41 5.70 -5.30
N VAL A 424 -14.37 5.41 -4.48
CA VAL A 424 -13.28 4.48 -4.85
C VAL A 424 -13.81 3.08 -5.13
N TYR A 425 -14.74 2.57 -4.31
CA TYR A 425 -15.34 1.26 -4.55
C TYR A 425 -16.16 1.20 -5.85
N MET A 426 -16.68 2.32 -6.30
CA MET A 426 -17.37 2.44 -7.61
C MET A 426 -16.42 2.72 -8.79
N GLY A 427 -15.09 2.71 -8.57
CA GLY A 427 -14.09 2.98 -9.60
C GLY A 427 -13.92 4.46 -9.96
N LYS A 428 -14.43 5.40 -9.14
CA LYS A 428 -14.23 6.83 -9.34
C LYS A 428 -12.92 7.30 -8.74
N GLN A 429 -12.29 8.29 -9.38
CA GLN A 429 -11.10 8.93 -8.82
C GLN A 429 -11.44 9.78 -7.58
N ILE A 430 -10.48 9.89 -6.66
CA ILE A 430 -10.62 10.71 -5.45
C ILE A 430 -10.31 12.17 -5.83
N GLU A 431 -11.33 13.01 -5.81
CA GLU A 431 -11.26 14.46 -5.94
C GLU A 431 -11.97 15.11 -4.74
N LEU A 432 -11.49 16.26 -4.24
CA LEU A 432 -12.13 17.03 -3.16
C LEU A 432 -12.61 18.38 -3.65
#